data_a450da5312e5fbfdb68bff4e8c9a46f9
#
_entry.id   a450da5312e5fbfdb68bff4e8c9a46f9
#
_cell.length_a   1.000
_cell.length_b   1.000
_cell.length_c   1.000
_cell.angle_alpha   90.00
_cell.angle_beta   90.00
_cell.angle_gamma   90.00
#
_symmetry.space_group_name_H-M   'P 1'
#
loop_
_entity.id
_entity.type
_entity.pdbx_description
1 polymer ?
#
loop_
_entity_poly.entity_id
_entity_poly.type
_entity_poly.pdbx_seq_one_letter_code
_entity_poly.pdbx_strand_id
1 'polypeptide(L)' 'MKLSARNKLKGTIVEVKKGATTSHVKINVGGAIVTASITNEAAEELRLAAGQAAYAVIKASDVMVGVD' A
#
# COMPACT_ATOMS: atom_id res chain seq x y z
N MET A 1 -12.93 -1.36 -9.16
CA MET A 1 -11.81 -0.43 -9.26
C MET A 1 -11.15 -0.56 -10.63
N LYS A 2 -11.12 0.53 -11.37
CA LYS A 2 -10.51 0.58 -12.71
C LYS A 2 -9.33 1.53 -12.68
N LEU A 3 -8.14 1.04 -13.00
CA LEU A 3 -6.90 1.79 -12.90
C LEU A 3 -6.01 1.50 -14.11
N SER A 4 -5.14 2.44 -14.45
CA SER A 4 -4.12 2.21 -15.47
C SER A 4 -2.97 1.37 -14.91
N ALA A 5 -2.80 1.32 -13.59
CA ALA A 5 -1.79 0.47 -12.96
C ALA A 5 -2.06 -1.00 -13.28
N ARG A 6 -0.99 -1.74 -13.56
CA ARG A 6 -1.12 -3.16 -13.93
C ARG A 6 -1.05 -4.10 -12.73
N ASN A 7 -0.50 -3.63 -11.59
CA ASN A 7 -0.32 -4.46 -10.40
C ASN A 7 -1.28 -4.03 -9.30
N LYS A 8 -2.23 -4.90 -8.97
CA LYS A 8 -3.21 -4.68 -7.91
C LYS A 8 -3.19 -5.91 -7.03
N LEU A 9 -2.52 -5.81 -5.89
CA LEU A 9 -2.31 -6.92 -4.98
C LEU A 9 -3.25 -6.80 -3.80
N LYS A 10 -4.23 -7.67 -3.72
CA LYS A 10 -5.18 -7.67 -2.61
C LYS A 10 -4.51 -8.19 -1.35
N GLY A 11 -4.74 -7.51 -0.24
CA GLY A 11 -4.16 -7.90 1.03
C GLY A 11 -4.87 -7.29 2.22
N THR A 12 -4.19 -7.33 3.34
CA THR A 12 -4.70 -6.81 4.61
C THR A 12 -3.69 -5.83 5.19
N ILE A 13 -4.14 -4.66 5.60
CA ILE A 13 -3.28 -3.69 6.26
C ILE A 13 -2.87 -4.24 7.62
N VAL A 14 -1.56 -4.27 7.88
CA VAL A 14 -1.02 -4.74 9.16
C VAL A 14 -0.54 -3.59 10.03
N GLU A 15 -0.22 -2.45 9.44
CA GLU A 15 0.23 -1.28 10.19
C GLU A 15 -0.02 -0.01 9.41
N VAL A 16 -0.46 1.03 10.11
CA VAL A 16 -0.50 2.41 9.59
C VAL A 16 0.31 3.26 10.56
N LYS A 17 1.45 3.76 10.11
CA LYS A 17 2.32 4.60 10.94
C LYS A 17 2.32 6.02 10.42
N LYS A 18 1.71 6.92 11.18
CA LYS A 18 1.60 8.32 10.82
C LYS A 18 2.87 9.08 11.17
N GLY A 19 3.42 9.79 10.20
CA GLY A 19 4.53 10.71 10.41
C GLY A 19 4.03 12.16 10.44
N ALA A 20 4.94 13.10 10.24
CA ALA A 20 4.59 14.53 10.27
C ALA A 20 3.68 14.91 9.09
N THR A 21 3.99 14.45 7.90
CA THR A 21 3.23 14.77 6.67
C THR A 21 2.80 13.54 5.90
N THR A 22 3.50 12.42 6.07
CA THR A 22 3.23 11.17 5.36
C THR A 22 3.00 10.03 6.33
N SER A 23 2.23 9.06 5.87
CA SER A 23 1.97 7.83 6.60
C SER A 23 2.58 6.66 5.86
N HIS A 24 3.17 5.72 6.60
CA HIS A 24 3.62 4.45 6.04
C HIS A 24 2.55 3.40 6.31
N VAL A 25 2.11 2.75 5.26
CA VAL A 25 1.08 1.72 5.33
C VAL A 25 1.70 0.40 4.89
N LYS A 26 1.64 -0.59 5.76
CA LYS A 26 2.15 -1.93 5.45
C LYS A 26 0.98 -2.85 5.14
N ILE A 27 1.05 -3.49 3.99
CA ILE A 27 -0.02 -4.37 3.48
C ILE A 27 0.56 -5.77 3.30
N ASN A 28 -0.03 -6.74 3.96
CA ASN A 28 0.32 -8.14 3.77
C ASN A 28 -0.45 -8.67 2.56
N VAL A 29 0.28 -9.01 1.50
CA VAL A 29 -0.32 -9.45 0.23
C VAL A 29 -0.12 -10.95 -0.01
N GLY A 30 -0.24 -11.74 1.05
CA GLY A 30 -0.10 -13.19 0.95
C GLY A 30 1.29 -13.68 1.34
N GLY A 31 1.78 -13.22 2.48
CA GLY A 31 3.08 -13.62 3.01
C GLY A 31 4.21 -12.65 2.72
N ALA A 32 3.96 -11.63 1.91
CA ALA A 32 4.91 -10.55 1.66
C ALA A 32 4.31 -9.23 2.11
N ILE A 33 5.15 -8.34 2.60
CA ILE A 33 4.71 -7.01 3.05
C ILE A 33 5.07 -5.98 1.98
N VAL A 34 4.07 -5.26 1.51
CA VAL A 34 4.26 -4.11 0.63
C VAL A 34 4.10 -2.86 1.48
N THR A 35 5.10 -2.00 1.45
CA THR A 35 5.06 -0.74 2.20
C THR A 35 4.75 0.40 1.25
N ALA A 36 3.71 1.17 1.58
CA ALA A 36 3.34 2.36 0.85
C ALA A 36 3.63 3.60 1.70
N SER A 37 4.06 4.67 1.05
CA SER A 37 4.19 5.98 1.69
C SER A 37 3.20 6.91 1.01
N ILE A 38 2.20 7.36 1.76
CA ILE A 38 1.15 8.22 1.24
C ILE A 38 1.00 9.43 2.16
N THR A 39 0.31 10.46 1.70
CA THR A 39 0.09 11.62 2.56
C THR A 39 -0.83 11.26 3.72
N ASN A 40 -0.68 11.95 4.84
CA ASN A 40 -1.58 11.78 5.98
C ASN A 40 -3.03 12.04 5.56
N GLU A 41 -3.24 13.01 4.68
CA GLU A 41 -4.58 13.34 4.17
C GLU A 41 -5.19 12.16 3.42
N ALA A 42 -4.41 11.50 2.55
CA ALA A 42 -4.89 10.33 1.80
C ALA A 42 -5.23 9.18 2.76
N ALA A 43 -4.40 8.94 3.76
CA ALA A 43 -4.66 7.90 4.75
C ALA A 43 -5.94 8.17 5.52
N GLU A 44 -6.21 9.43 5.86
CA GLU A 44 -7.42 9.84 6.56
C GLU A 44 -8.67 9.72 5.68
N GLU A 45 -8.59 10.18 4.44
CA GLU A 45 -9.71 10.09 3.49
C GLU A 45 -10.13 8.64 3.24
N LEU A 46 -9.15 7.75 3.13
CA LEU A 46 -9.41 6.34 2.92
C LEU A 46 -9.71 5.59 4.21
N ARG A 47 -9.60 6.27 5.36
CA ARG A 47 -9.83 5.70 6.70
C ARG A 47 -9.07 4.40 6.91
N LEU A 48 -7.78 4.43 6.58
CA LEU A 48 -6.93 3.25 6.66
C LEU A 48 -6.65 2.86 8.11
N ALA A 49 -6.78 1.57 8.38
CA ALA A 49 -6.55 1.02 9.70
C ALA A 49 -6.05 -0.43 9.60
N ALA A 50 -5.30 -0.86 10.61
CA ALA A 50 -4.86 -2.25 10.68
C ALA A 50 -6.06 -3.19 10.69
N GLY A 51 -5.95 -4.30 9.98
CA GLY A 51 -7.02 -5.29 9.83
C GLY A 51 -7.95 -5.05 8.65
N GLN A 52 -7.84 -3.91 8.00
CA GLN A 52 -8.69 -3.56 6.87
C GLN A 52 -8.20 -4.23 5.59
N ALA A 53 -9.15 -4.72 4.78
CA ALA A 53 -8.82 -5.19 3.43
C ALA A 53 -8.42 -4.01 2.55
N ALA A 54 -7.37 -4.16 1.78
CA ALA A 54 -6.88 -3.10 0.91
C ALA A 54 -6.12 -3.70 -0.27
N TYR A 55 -5.81 -2.86 -1.24
CA TYR A 55 -5.01 -3.25 -2.40
C TYR A 55 -3.72 -2.45 -2.40
N ALA A 56 -2.60 -3.13 -2.65
CA ALA A 56 -1.37 -2.46 -3.03
C ALA A 56 -1.42 -2.26 -4.54
N VAL A 57 -1.44 -1.01 -4.97
CA VAL A 57 -1.56 -0.65 -6.39
C VAL A 57 -0.22 -0.10 -6.85
N ILE A 58 0.41 -0.76 -7.80
CA ILE A 58 1.75 -0.40 -8.23
C ILE A 58 1.79 -0.27 -9.75
N LYS A 59 2.17 0.91 -10.22
CA LYS A 59 2.35 1.15 -11.63
C LYS A 59 3.50 0.28 -12.15
N ALA A 60 3.33 -0.35 -13.31
CA ALA A 60 4.34 -1.26 -13.85
C ALA A 60 5.73 -0.62 -13.98
N SER A 61 5.77 0.66 -14.33
CA SER A 61 7.03 1.39 -14.48
C SER A 61 7.76 1.64 -13.14
N ASP A 62 7.09 1.42 -12.01
CA ASP A 62 7.68 1.60 -10.68
C ASP A 62 8.20 0.30 -10.08
N VAL A 63 7.99 -0.81 -10.77
CA VAL A 63 8.44 -2.12 -10.29
C VAL A 63 9.82 -2.40 -10.82
N MET A 64 10.74 -2.70 -9.92
CA MET A 64 12.11 -3.10 -10.26
C MET A 64 12.24 -4.61 -10.08
N VAL A 65 13.23 -5.19 -10.76
CA VAL A 65 13.48 -6.63 -10.70
C VAL A 65 14.83 -6.88 -10.07
N GLY A 66 14.88 -7.79 -9.10
CA GLY A 66 16.13 -8.23 -8.51
C GLY A 66 16.23 -9.75 -8.57
N VAL A 67 17.44 -10.27 -8.67
CA VAL A 67 17.75 -11.71 -8.56
C VAL A 67 19.02 -11.88 -7.72
N ASP A 68 19.19 -13.05 -7.13
CA ASP A 68 20.40 -13.36 -6.36
C ASP A 68 21.54 -13.87 -7.23
#